data_9e4f8d67d483763a4e42ac5462cdae5e
#
_entry.id   9e4f8d67d483763a4e42ac5462cdae5e
#
_cell.length_a   1.000
_cell.length_b   1.000
_cell.length_c   1.000
_cell.angle_alpha   90.00
_cell.angle_beta   90.00
_cell.angle_gamma   90.00
#
_symmetry.space_group_name_H-M   'P 1'
#
loop_
_entity.id
_entity.type
_entity.pdbx_description
1 polymer ?
#
loop_
_entity_poly.entity_id
_entity_poly.type
_entity_poly.pdbx_seq_one_letter_code
_entity_poly.pdbx_strand_id
1 'polypeptide(L)'
;MKAVGIDLGSREVKLVVMQEDRIVKRFKIGTMSFYRDYCTFQDKITVDMDKLGIKGAEAAISTGYGRNNTDLNIFTPINEVKAHVYGAICQSGLKDFILLDVGGQDVKVARVQNSILTDLELNDKCAASCGRYLENMASVLEMPLNKMTEYTKNPVELNSTCAVFSESELIGKIAEGASVESLCAGVNYSLYKRLQPLLTKFKGRRLVLAGGVAKGIALREFLKNDYDDIICLEDPQFNGAIGCCYLGRKRLLQEVDCDKMNYQKFISSLLKIY
;
A
#
# COMPACT_ATOMS: atom_id res chain seq x y z
N MET A 1 -8.21 -15.41 17.10
CA MET A 1 -8.04 -13.94 17.17
C MET A 1 -8.45 -13.29 15.88
N LYS A 2 -9.35 -12.32 15.96
CA LYS A 2 -9.88 -11.59 14.80
C LYS A 2 -9.41 -10.14 14.83
N ALA A 3 -8.67 -9.73 13.81
CA ALA A 3 -8.16 -8.37 13.67
C ALA A 3 -8.73 -7.68 12.44
N VAL A 4 -8.96 -6.39 12.54
CA VAL A 4 -9.40 -5.51 11.45
C VAL A 4 -8.33 -4.47 11.17
N GLY A 5 -7.97 -4.34 9.92
CA GLY A 5 -7.08 -3.30 9.42
C GLY A 5 -7.82 -2.40 8.45
N ILE A 6 -7.66 -1.09 8.64
CA ILE A 6 -8.19 -0.10 7.73
C ILE A 6 -7.08 0.84 7.24
N ASP A 7 -7.00 1.01 5.92
CA ASP A 7 -6.13 1.97 5.27
C ASP A 7 -7.00 3.09 4.65
N LEU A 8 -6.94 4.26 5.26
CA LEU A 8 -7.71 5.45 4.91
C LEU A 8 -7.01 6.23 3.80
N GLY A 9 -7.02 5.69 2.60
CA GLY A 9 -6.45 6.35 1.44
C GLY A 9 -7.28 7.56 0.98
N SER A 10 -6.66 8.46 0.23
CA SER A 10 -7.32 9.67 -0.30
C SER A 10 -8.40 9.40 -1.35
N ARG A 11 -8.36 8.26 -2.01
CA ARG A 11 -9.29 7.87 -3.08
C ARG A 11 -10.18 6.69 -2.70
N GLU A 12 -9.60 5.70 -2.07
CA GLU A 12 -10.27 4.48 -1.62
C GLU A 12 -9.82 4.13 -0.21
N VAL A 13 -10.78 3.76 0.60
CA VAL A 13 -10.54 3.11 1.89
C VAL A 13 -10.46 1.61 1.66
N LYS A 14 -9.42 0.95 2.15
CA LYS A 14 -9.23 -0.48 2.06
C LYS A 14 -9.39 -1.08 3.44
N LEU A 15 -10.21 -2.11 3.53
CA LEU A 15 -10.44 -2.86 4.78
C LEU A 15 -10.06 -4.32 4.58
N VAL A 16 -9.43 -4.86 5.61
CA VAL A 16 -9.06 -6.27 5.70
C VAL A 16 -9.50 -6.79 7.06
N VAL A 17 -10.09 -7.97 7.06
CA VAL A 17 -10.37 -8.74 8.27
C VAL A 17 -9.53 -10.01 8.20
N MET A 18 -8.68 -10.20 9.20
CA MET A 18 -7.92 -11.44 9.38
C MET A 18 -8.47 -12.21 10.57
N GLN A 19 -8.65 -13.49 10.38
CA GLN A 19 -8.90 -14.42 11.47
C GLN A 19 -7.71 -15.37 11.54
N GLU A 20 -7.01 -15.32 12.66
CA GLU A 20 -5.69 -15.94 12.82
C GLU A 20 -4.72 -15.49 11.73
N ASP A 21 -4.18 -16.37 10.90
CA ASP A 21 -3.23 -16.02 9.83
C ASP A 21 -3.89 -15.91 8.45
N ARG A 22 -5.24 -15.93 8.38
CA ARG A 22 -5.97 -15.94 7.12
C ARG A 22 -6.79 -14.67 6.93
N ILE A 23 -6.72 -14.12 5.73
CA ILE A 23 -7.64 -13.06 5.30
C ILE A 23 -9.00 -13.71 5.04
N VAL A 24 -10.00 -13.33 5.85
CA VAL A 24 -11.38 -13.85 5.71
C VAL A 24 -12.29 -12.88 4.98
N LYS A 25 -11.94 -11.58 4.97
CA LYS A 25 -12.69 -10.56 4.25
C LYS A 25 -11.75 -9.44 3.82
N ARG A 26 -11.92 -8.95 2.59
CA ARG A 26 -11.28 -7.74 2.09
C ARG A 26 -12.21 -7.02 1.14
N PHE A 27 -12.23 -5.71 1.22
CA PHE A 27 -13.01 -4.87 0.32
C PHE A 27 -12.46 -3.45 0.30
N LYS A 28 -12.78 -2.72 -0.75
CA LYS A 28 -12.44 -1.32 -0.92
C LYS A 28 -13.69 -0.52 -1.20
N ILE A 29 -13.73 0.68 -0.69
CA ILE A 29 -14.84 1.61 -0.79
C ILE A 29 -14.27 2.97 -1.19
N GLY A 30 -14.91 3.68 -2.10
CA GLY A 30 -14.54 5.07 -2.40
C GLY A 30 -14.54 5.91 -1.11
N THR A 31 -13.53 6.74 -0.92
CA THR A 31 -13.33 7.47 0.35
C THR A 31 -14.54 8.32 0.73
N MET A 32 -15.14 9.02 -0.22
CA MET A 32 -16.36 9.82 0.04
C MET A 32 -17.54 8.95 0.45
N SER A 33 -17.74 7.82 -0.26
CA SER A 33 -18.82 6.87 0.08
C SER A 33 -18.59 6.21 1.45
N PHE A 34 -17.32 5.90 1.79
CA PHE A 34 -17.00 5.35 3.11
C PHE A 34 -17.43 6.31 4.22
N TYR A 35 -17.01 7.57 4.15
CA TYR A 35 -17.37 8.54 5.18
C TYR A 35 -18.86 8.84 5.21
N ARG A 36 -19.53 8.96 4.06
CA ARG A 36 -20.96 9.25 3.98
C ARG A 36 -21.85 8.11 4.46
N ASP A 37 -21.53 6.88 4.06
CA ASP A 37 -22.45 5.75 4.17
C ASP A 37 -22.15 4.85 5.38
N TYR A 38 -20.89 4.87 5.87
CA TYR A 38 -20.40 3.98 6.94
C TYR A 38 -19.86 4.71 8.17
N CYS A 39 -19.87 6.04 8.19
CA CYS A 39 -19.41 6.82 9.33
C CYS A 39 -20.50 7.74 9.86
N THR A 40 -20.49 7.96 11.18
CA THR A 40 -21.24 9.00 11.84
C THR A 40 -20.27 10.02 12.44
N PHE A 41 -20.68 11.31 12.40
CA PHE A 41 -19.85 12.42 12.82
C PHE A 41 -20.52 13.06 14.05
N GLN A 42 -19.93 12.85 15.21
CA GLN A 42 -20.26 13.54 16.45
C GLN A 42 -18.99 14.22 16.95
N ASP A 43 -18.64 14.09 18.21
CA ASP A 43 -17.33 14.56 18.72
C ASP A 43 -16.16 13.81 18.05
N LYS A 44 -16.40 12.57 17.67
CA LYS A 44 -15.45 11.70 16.96
C LYS A 44 -16.12 10.99 15.80
N ILE A 45 -15.32 10.58 14.82
CA ILE A 45 -15.81 9.75 13.72
C ILE A 45 -15.97 8.32 14.20
N THR A 46 -17.20 7.81 14.14
CA THR A 46 -17.52 6.42 14.46
C THR A 46 -17.79 5.65 13.18
N VAL A 47 -17.11 4.51 13.01
CA VAL A 47 -17.33 3.60 11.89
C VAL A 47 -18.43 2.60 12.26
N ASP A 48 -19.43 2.48 11.42
CA ASP A 48 -20.51 1.48 11.56
C ASP A 48 -20.00 0.11 11.12
N MET A 49 -19.46 -0.64 12.06
CA MET A 49 -18.91 -1.97 11.82
C MET A 49 -19.99 -3.00 11.43
N ASP A 50 -21.22 -2.81 11.86
CA ASP A 50 -22.33 -3.70 11.51
C ASP A 50 -22.71 -3.55 10.04
N LYS A 51 -22.81 -2.32 9.54
CA LYS A 51 -23.00 -2.07 8.09
C LYS A 51 -21.87 -2.62 7.23
N LEU A 52 -20.64 -2.61 7.75
CA LEU A 52 -19.50 -3.24 7.08
C LEU A 52 -19.54 -4.78 7.18
N GLY A 53 -20.46 -5.32 7.96
CA GLY A 53 -20.57 -6.77 8.22
C GLY A 53 -19.35 -7.32 8.94
N ILE A 54 -18.78 -6.54 9.87
CA ILE A 54 -17.62 -6.90 10.68
C ILE A 54 -18.05 -6.97 12.14
N LYS A 55 -18.06 -8.17 12.70
CA LYS A 55 -18.44 -8.42 14.09
C LYS A 55 -17.33 -9.12 14.85
N GLY A 56 -17.23 -8.84 16.16
CA GLY A 56 -16.32 -9.54 17.06
C GLY A 56 -14.84 -9.35 16.73
N ALA A 57 -14.44 -8.15 16.35
CA ALA A 57 -13.03 -7.79 16.22
C ALA A 57 -12.40 -7.61 17.59
N GLU A 58 -11.27 -8.30 17.84
CA GLU A 58 -10.51 -8.20 19.07
C GLU A 58 -9.43 -7.10 18.99
N ALA A 59 -8.97 -6.78 17.77
CA ALA A 59 -8.13 -5.63 17.48
C ALA A 59 -8.60 -4.90 16.25
N ALA A 60 -8.53 -3.57 16.26
CA ALA A 60 -8.81 -2.71 15.12
C ALA A 60 -7.70 -1.65 14.99
N ILE A 61 -7.03 -1.63 13.86
CA ILE A 61 -5.89 -0.76 13.58
C ILE A 61 -6.16 0.03 12.32
N SER A 62 -5.86 1.33 12.35
CA SER A 62 -6.00 2.24 11.21
C SER A 62 -4.67 2.81 10.76
N THR A 63 -4.58 3.12 9.46
CA THR A 63 -3.48 3.83 8.84
C THR A 63 -3.97 4.71 7.69
N GLY A 64 -3.06 5.34 6.96
CA GLY A 64 -3.34 6.20 5.82
C GLY A 64 -3.45 7.68 6.17
N TYR A 65 -3.75 8.50 5.18
CA TYR A 65 -3.79 9.96 5.29
C TYR A 65 -4.81 10.47 6.32
N GLY A 66 -5.97 9.81 6.40
CA GLY A 66 -7.07 10.17 7.30
C GLY A 66 -6.84 9.85 8.78
N ARG A 67 -5.81 9.08 9.15
CA ARG A 67 -5.62 8.53 10.51
C ARG A 67 -5.53 9.59 11.62
N ASN A 68 -4.98 10.76 11.33
CA ASN A 68 -4.76 11.80 12.34
C ASN A 68 -5.98 12.69 12.57
N ASN A 69 -6.89 12.75 11.60
CA ASN A 69 -8.09 13.59 11.64
C ASN A 69 -9.35 12.79 12.01
N THR A 70 -9.19 11.48 12.11
CA THR A 70 -10.29 10.57 12.38
C THR A 70 -9.95 9.77 13.62
N ASP A 71 -10.45 10.20 14.75
CA ASP A 71 -10.51 9.33 15.93
C ASP A 71 -11.65 8.32 15.68
N LEU A 72 -11.33 7.28 14.93
CA LEU A 72 -12.25 6.19 14.64
C LEU A 72 -12.43 5.35 15.90
N ASN A 73 -13.22 5.80 16.83
CA ASN A 73 -13.49 5.34 18.20
C ASN A 73 -12.89 3.98 18.66
N ILE A 74 -12.87 2.99 17.77
CA ILE A 74 -12.39 1.63 18.07
C ILE A 74 -11.03 1.33 17.44
N PHE A 75 -10.52 2.20 16.56
CA PHE A 75 -9.28 1.95 15.84
C PHE A 75 -8.08 2.63 16.49
N THR A 76 -7.01 1.88 16.67
CA THR A 76 -5.71 2.44 17.06
C THR A 76 -4.95 2.90 15.81
N PRO A 77 -4.63 4.19 15.67
CA PRO A 77 -3.89 4.67 14.51
C PRO A 77 -2.41 4.26 14.57
N ILE A 78 -1.85 3.91 13.42
CA ILE A 78 -0.41 3.65 13.27
C ILE A 78 0.17 4.43 12.10
N ASN A 79 1.48 4.60 12.11
CA ASN A 79 2.22 5.21 11.01
C ASN A 79 2.03 4.39 9.72
N GLU A 80 1.79 5.09 8.61
CA GLU A 80 1.49 4.49 7.32
C GLU A 80 2.64 3.65 6.77
N VAL A 81 3.87 4.18 6.83
CA VAL A 81 5.05 3.44 6.38
C VAL A 81 5.21 2.15 7.18
N LYS A 82 4.99 2.21 8.49
CA LYS A 82 5.01 1.01 9.36
C LYS A 82 3.97 0.00 8.92
N ALA A 83 2.75 0.43 8.63
CA ALA A 83 1.70 -0.47 8.13
C ALA A 83 2.12 -1.15 6.82
N HIS A 84 2.62 -0.39 5.84
CA HIS A 84 3.04 -0.93 4.55
C HIS A 84 4.24 -1.90 4.67
N VAL A 85 5.23 -1.60 5.50
CA VAL A 85 6.37 -2.50 5.77
C VAL A 85 5.90 -3.83 6.37
N TYR A 86 5.06 -3.77 7.40
CA TYR A 86 4.56 -5.00 8.05
C TYR A 86 3.57 -5.77 7.18
N GLY A 87 2.82 -5.11 6.31
CA GLY A 87 2.01 -5.76 5.29
C GLY A 87 2.86 -6.54 4.29
N ALA A 88 3.97 -5.94 3.83
CA ALA A 88 4.91 -6.60 2.94
C ALA A 88 5.60 -7.81 3.61
N ILE A 89 6.01 -7.68 4.88
CA ILE A 89 6.54 -8.81 5.66
C ILE A 89 5.50 -9.93 5.78
N CYS A 90 4.26 -9.59 6.11
CA CYS A 90 3.18 -10.56 6.27
C CYS A 90 2.89 -11.33 4.98
N GLN A 91 2.82 -10.64 3.84
CA GLN A 91 2.48 -11.26 2.57
C GLN A 91 3.65 -12.01 1.93
N SER A 92 4.89 -11.52 2.06
CA SER A 92 6.06 -12.12 1.43
C SER A 92 6.76 -13.16 2.30
N GLY A 93 6.61 -13.09 3.62
CA GLY A 93 7.38 -13.90 4.58
C GLY A 93 8.86 -13.50 4.69
N LEU A 94 9.29 -12.44 4.01
CA LEU A 94 10.69 -12.02 3.94
C LEU A 94 11.08 -11.14 5.12
N LYS A 95 12.38 -11.23 5.50
CA LYS A 95 12.98 -10.40 6.53
C LYS A 95 13.88 -9.30 5.98
N ASP A 96 14.42 -9.50 4.77
CA ASP A 96 15.38 -8.61 4.11
C ASP A 96 14.95 -8.34 2.67
N PHE A 97 14.57 -7.10 2.38
CA PHE A 97 14.11 -6.69 1.05
C PHE A 97 14.04 -5.15 0.92
N ILE A 98 13.86 -4.68 -0.29
CA ILE A 98 13.48 -3.32 -0.60
C ILE A 98 11.99 -3.34 -0.94
N LEU A 99 11.19 -2.53 -0.26
CA LEU A 99 9.79 -2.30 -0.59
C LEU A 99 9.68 -1.12 -1.54
N LEU A 100 9.04 -1.30 -2.69
CA LEU A 100 8.57 -0.23 -3.55
C LEU A 100 7.03 -0.26 -3.52
N ASP A 101 6.44 0.68 -2.83
CA ASP A 101 4.99 0.88 -2.81
C ASP A 101 4.64 2.08 -3.69
N VAL A 102 3.96 1.82 -4.81
CA VAL A 102 3.50 2.87 -5.72
C VAL A 102 1.99 3.00 -5.58
N GLY A 103 1.60 3.98 -4.78
CA GLY A 103 0.21 4.31 -4.49
C GLY A 103 -0.46 5.12 -5.58
N GLY A 104 -1.66 5.61 -5.29
CA GLY A 104 -2.41 6.50 -6.18
C GLY A 104 -1.83 7.91 -6.24
N GLN A 105 -1.26 8.43 -5.15
CA GLN A 105 -0.76 9.80 -5.04
C GLN A 105 0.67 9.92 -4.53
N ASP A 106 1.23 8.87 -3.97
CA ASP A 106 2.55 8.85 -3.36
C ASP A 106 3.34 7.60 -3.73
N VAL A 107 4.63 7.65 -3.48
CA VAL A 107 5.55 6.53 -3.63
C VAL A 107 6.38 6.40 -2.37
N LYS A 108 6.51 5.18 -1.89
CA LYS A 108 7.36 4.84 -0.74
C LYS A 108 8.41 3.82 -1.19
N VAL A 109 9.68 4.11 -0.92
CA VAL A 109 10.78 3.15 -1.06
C VAL A 109 11.37 2.93 0.33
N ALA A 110 11.35 1.71 0.80
CA ALA A 110 11.80 1.37 2.15
C ALA A 110 12.79 0.19 2.11
N ARG A 111 13.87 0.30 2.89
CA ARG A 111 14.76 -0.82 3.15
C ARG A 111 14.34 -1.53 4.42
N VAL A 112 14.11 -2.82 4.31
CA VAL A 112 13.79 -3.70 5.44
C VAL A 112 14.95 -4.66 5.64
N GLN A 113 15.46 -4.74 6.87
CA GLN A 113 16.53 -5.66 7.29
C GLN A 113 16.14 -6.29 8.63
N ASN A 114 16.23 -7.60 8.72
CA ASN A 114 15.79 -8.36 9.90
C ASN A 114 14.36 -8.00 10.35
N SER A 115 13.46 -7.79 9.39
CA SER A 115 12.07 -7.35 9.61
C SER A 115 11.94 -5.97 10.26
N ILE A 116 12.98 -5.13 10.19
CA ILE A 116 13.02 -3.76 10.71
C ILE A 116 13.22 -2.80 9.55
N LEU A 117 12.44 -1.70 9.56
CA LEU A 117 12.65 -0.57 8.64
C LEU A 117 13.96 0.14 9.01
N THR A 118 14.92 0.16 8.10
CA THR A 118 16.24 0.77 8.31
C THR A 118 16.46 2.04 7.51
N ASP A 119 15.76 2.21 6.39
CA ASP A 119 15.90 3.39 5.53
C ASP A 119 14.60 3.64 4.76
N LEU A 120 14.30 4.91 4.44
CA LEU A 120 13.04 5.32 3.83
C LEU A 120 13.24 6.54 2.93
N GLU A 121 12.66 6.48 1.74
CA GLU A 121 12.47 7.63 0.85
C GLU A 121 11.00 7.73 0.47
N LEU A 122 10.47 8.95 0.45
CA LEU A 122 9.07 9.25 0.11
C LEU A 122 9.00 10.25 -1.03
N ASN A 123 8.10 10.04 -1.96
CA ASN A 123 7.65 11.06 -2.90
C ASN A 123 6.13 11.22 -2.76
N ASP A 124 5.74 12.18 -1.95
CA ASP A 124 4.36 12.58 -1.68
C ASP A 124 4.00 13.97 -2.27
N LYS A 125 4.95 14.59 -2.98
CA LYS A 125 4.84 15.96 -3.49
C LYS A 125 4.52 16.05 -4.97
N CYS A 126 4.71 14.97 -5.74
CA CYS A 126 4.51 14.99 -7.18
C CYS A 126 3.75 13.76 -7.67
N ALA A 127 2.54 14.00 -8.17
CA ALA A 127 1.68 12.97 -8.74
C ALA A 127 2.23 12.32 -10.03
N ALA A 128 3.26 12.90 -10.65
CA ALA A 128 3.82 12.37 -11.90
C ALA A 128 4.54 11.02 -11.73
N SER A 129 4.87 10.63 -10.50
CA SER A 129 5.55 9.35 -10.21
C SER A 129 4.62 8.28 -9.63
N CYS A 130 3.31 8.46 -9.70
CA CYS A 130 2.35 7.60 -9.03
C CYS A 130 1.18 7.16 -9.94
N GLY A 131 0.24 6.41 -9.40
CA GLY A 131 -0.91 5.88 -10.12
C GLY A 131 -1.77 6.95 -10.82
N ARG A 132 -1.86 8.16 -10.24
CA ARG A 132 -2.58 9.28 -10.86
C ARG A 132 -2.04 9.66 -12.23
N TYR A 133 -0.74 9.61 -12.41
CA TYR A 133 -0.12 9.84 -13.70
C TYR A 133 -0.61 8.81 -14.74
N LEU A 134 -0.58 7.52 -14.40
CA LEU A 134 -1.06 6.46 -15.29
C LEU A 134 -2.55 6.60 -15.60
N GLU A 135 -3.38 6.94 -14.61
CA GLU A 135 -4.80 7.15 -14.81
C GLU A 135 -5.10 8.30 -15.77
N ASN A 136 -4.40 9.43 -15.60
CA ASN A 136 -4.55 10.58 -16.51
C ASN A 136 -4.13 10.22 -17.93
N MET A 137 -2.98 9.57 -18.10
CA MET A 137 -2.49 9.18 -19.43
C MET A 137 -3.40 8.13 -20.09
N ALA A 138 -3.96 7.19 -19.31
CA ALA A 138 -4.94 6.23 -19.81
C ALA A 138 -6.22 6.92 -20.30
N SER A 139 -6.66 7.98 -19.58
CA SER A 139 -7.80 8.81 -20.01
C SER A 139 -7.52 9.57 -21.31
N VAL A 140 -6.31 10.13 -21.45
CA VAL A 140 -5.89 10.83 -22.69
C VAL A 140 -5.85 9.89 -23.90
N LEU A 141 -5.39 8.65 -23.67
CA LEU A 141 -5.36 7.59 -24.70
C LEU A 141 -6.71 6.90 -24.91
N GLU A 142 -7.75 7.31 -24.17
CA GLU A 142 -9.09 6.69 -24.19
C GLU A 142 -9.05 5.16 -24.00
N MET A 143 -8.16 4.69 -23.13
CA MET A 143 -7.85 3.29 -22.96
C MET A 143 -8.02 2.84 -21.49
N PRO A 144 -8.49 1.62 -21.23
CA PRO A 144 -8.50 1.06 -19.89
C PRO A 144 -7.09 0.96 -19.30
N LEU A 145 -6.91 1.43 -18.07
CA LEU A 145 -5.62 1.47 -17.39
C LEU A 145 -4.90 0.10 -17.35
N ASN A 146 -5.65 -0.97 -17.07
CA ASN A 146 -5.09 -2.32 -17.05
C ASN A 146 -4.50 -2.73 -18.41
N LYS A 147 -5.10 -2.30 -19.52
CA LYS A 147 -4.58 -2.54 -20.86
C LYS A 147 -3.35 -1.70 -21.16
N MET A 148 -3.38 -0.40 -20.85
CA MET A 148 -2.25 0.50 -21.04
C MET A 148 -0.99 -0.04 -20.35
N THR A 149 -1.11 -0.61 -19.15
CA THR A 149 0.02 -1.13 -18.37
C THR A 149 0.57 -2.49 -18.85
N GLU A 150 0.08 -3.04 -19.96
CA GLU A 150 0.64 -4.25 -20.59
C GLU A 150 1.78 -3.94 -21.56
N TYR A 151 1.86 -2.71 -22.10
CA TYR A 151 2.78 -2.35 -23.17
C TYR A 151 4.15 -1.90 -22.65
N THR A 152 5.21 -2.49 -23.19
CA THR A 152 6.61 -2.25 -22.81
C THR A 152 7.56 -2.05 -23.98
N LYS A 153 7.14 -2.38 -25.22
CA LYS A 153 8.01 -2.41 -26.40
C LYS A 153 8.00 -1.08 -27.15
N ASN A 154 9.17 -0.68 -27.65
CA ASN A 154 9.34 0.50 -28.49
C ASN A 154 8.71 1.77 -27.87
N PRO A 155 9.03 2.13 -26.62
CA PRO A 155 8.43 3.28 -25.97
C PRO A 155 8.77 4.58 -26.72
N VAL A 156 7.75 5.41 -26.97
CA VAL A 156 8.03 6.80 -27.39
C VAL A 156 8.72 7.54 -26.24
N GLU A 157 9.61 8.45 -26.59
CA GLU A 157 10.28 9.26 -25.59
C GLU A 157 9.35 10.37 -25.11
N LEU A 158 9.14 10.41 -23.77
CA LEU A 158 8.42 11.46 -23.05
C LEU A 158 9.39 12.11 -22.07
N ASN A 159 9.69 13.39 -22.27
CA ASN A 159 10.73 14.13 -21.55
C ASN A 159 10.19 15.04 -20.45
N SER A 160 8.90 15.37 -20.52
CA SER A 160 8.27 16.27 -19.55
C SER A 160 8.29 15.70 -18.13
N THR A 161 8.80 16.48 -17.17
CA THR A 161 8.82 16.09 -15.76
C THR A 161 7.44 16.22 -15.11
N CYS A 162 6.68 17.22 -15.51
CA CYS A 162 5.34 17.49 -14.98
C CYS A 162 4.29 16.63 -15.69
N ALA A 163 3.34 16.08 -14.93
CA ALA A 163 2.26 15.25 -15.48
C ALA A 163 1.39 16.03 -16.50
N VAL A 164 1.13 17.32 -16.25
CA VAL A 164 0.33 18.17 -17.16
C VAL A 164 1.05 18.37 -18.50
N PHE A 165 2.34 18.69 -18.47
CA PHE A 165 3.13 18.82 -19.70
C PHE A 165 3.35 17.50 -20.42
N SER A 166 3.41 16.39 -19.69
CA SER A 166 3.47 15.05 -20.29
C SER A 166 2.20 14.73 -21.09
N GLU A 167 1.05 15.22 -20.68
CA GLU A 167 -0.20 15.08 -21.44
C GLU A 167 -0.10 15.78 -22.80
N SER A 168 0.34 17.04 -22.82
CA SER A 168 0.52 17.78 -24.06
C SER A 168 1.56 17.15 -24.98
N GLU A 169 2.65 16.64 -24.41
CA GLU A 169 3.69 15.92 -25.15
C GLU A 169 3.15 14.60 -25.76
N LEU A 170 2.34 13.86 -24.99
CA LEU A 170 1.68 12.65 -25.47
C LEU A 170 0.75 12.93 -26.65
N ILE A 171 -0.07 14.00 -26.55
CA ILE A 171 -0.95 14.44 -27.65
C ILE A 171 -0.11 14.81 -28.89
N GLY A 172 1.03 15.48 -28.71
CA GLY A 172 1.95 15.78 -29.79
C GLY A 172 2.44 14.51 -30.49
N LYS A 173 2.80 13.47 -29.75
CA LYS A 173 3.21 12.16 -30.29
C LYS A 173 2.09 11.43 -31.04
N ILE A 174 0.83 11.58 -30.61
CA ILE A 174 -0.35 11.09 -31.34
C ILE A 174 -0.43 11.80 -32.70
N ALA A 175 -0.28 13.13 -32.73
CA ALA A 175 -0.33 13.92 -33.96
C ALA A 175 0.85 13.62 -34.93
N GLU A 176 2.00 13.18 -34.42
CA GLU A 176 3.13 12.67 -35.17
C GLU A 176 2.90 11.26 -35.74
N GLY A 177 1.81 10.60 -35.43
CA GLY A 177 1.45 9.26 -35.94
C GLY A 177 2.09 8.10 -35.18
N ALA A 178 2.50 8.30 -33.92
CA ALA A 178 3.00 7.20 -33.09
C ALA A 178 1.89 6.16 -32.83
N SER A 179 2.26 4.87 -32.82
CA SER A 179 1.29 3.79 -32.55
C SER A 179 0.82 3.82 -31.10
N VAL A 180 -0.40 3.38 -30.87
CA VAL A 180 -1.00 3.32 -29.51
C VAL A 180 -0.14 2.49 -28.55
N GLU A 181 0.42 1.37 -29.04
CA GLU A 181 1.31 0.51 -28.29
C GLU A 181 2.59 1.24 -27.83
N SER A 182 3.20 2.01 -28.73
CA SER A 182 4.41 2.80 -28.45
C SER A 182 4.12 3.96 -27.48
N LEU A 183 2.94 4.58 -27.61
CA LEU A 183 2.47 5.63 -26.68
C LEU A 183 2.28 5.05 -25.27
N CYS A 184 1.57 3.94 -25.15
CA CYS A 184 1.38 3.25 -23.86
C CYS A 184 2.72 2.83 -23.25
N ALA A 185 3.62 2.25 -24.03
CA ALA A 185 4.95 1.88 -23.58
C ALA A 185 5.74 3.11 -23.12
N GLY A 186 5.64 4.24 -23.81
CA GLY A 186 6.27 5.52 -23.46
C GLY A 186 5.79 6.05 -22.11
N VAL A 187 4.49 6.00 -21.84
CA VAL A 187 3.90 6.38 -20.55
C VAL A 187 4.44 5.50 -19.42
N ASN A 188 4.44 4.19 -19.62
CA ASN A 188 4.93 3.23 -18.62
C ASN A 188 6.43 3.40 -18.35
N TYR A 189 7.23 3.60 -19.40
CA TYR A 189 8.66 3.84 -19.30
C TYR A 189 8.96 5.18 -18.61
N SER A 190 8.18 6.21 -18.87
CA SER A 190 8.29 7.50 -18.23
C SER A 190 8.04 7.42 -16.71
N LEU A 191 7.06 6.63 -16.27
CA LEU A 191 6.86 6.33 -14.84
C LEU A 191 8.10 5.66 -14.24
N TYR A 192 8.61 4.61 -14.87
CA TYR A 192 9.82 3.91 -14.43
C TYR A 192 11.01 4.88 -14.28
N LYS A 193 11.28 5.71 -15.29
CA LYS A 193 12.36 6.72 -15.24
C LYS A 193 12.22 7.66 -14.04
N ARG A 194 11.00 8.05 -13.67
CA ARG A 194 10.73 8.92 -12.52
C ARG A 194 10.93 8.22 -11.17
N LEU A 195 10.82 6.90 -11.13
CA LEU A 195 11.08 6.11 -9.92
C LEU A 195 12.57 5.84 -9.71
N GLN A 196 13.38 5.83 -10.77
CA GLN A 196 14.82 5.52 -10.69
C GLN A 196 15.60 6.39 -9.69
N PRO A 197 15.42 7.73 -9.59
CA PRO A 197 16.13 8.53 -8.60
C PRO A 197 15.89 8.12 -7.16
N LEU A 198 14.67 7.65 -6.85
CA LEU A 198 14.34 7.11 -5.52
C LEU A 198 15.00 5.75 -5.30
N LEU A 199 15.01 4.89 -6.32
CA LEU A 199 15.53 3.53 -6.26
C LEU A 199 17.07 3.47 -6.23
N THR A 200 17.78 4.44 -6.83
CA THR A 200 19.26 4.47 -6.84
C THR A 200 19.87 4.48 -5.46
N LYS A 201 19.17 5.02 -4.46
CA LYS A 201 19.59 5.02 -3.06
C LYS A 201 19.44 3.63 -2.41
N PHE A 202 18.61 2.77 -2.98
CA PHE A 202 18.22 1.47 -2.43
C PHE A 202 18.73 0.34 -3.30
N LYS A 203 20.05 0.15 -3.34
CA LYS A 203 20.64 -1.00 -4.02
C LYS A 203 20.40 -2.27 -3.22
N GLY A 204 19.99 -3.34 -3.90
CA GLY A 204 19.73 -4.64 -3.30
C GLY A 204 19.31 -5.65 -4.37
N ARG A 205 19.29 -6.94 -4.03
CA ARG A 205 18.92 -7.99 -4.99
C ARG A 205 17.41 -8.18 -5.10
N ARG A 206 16.69 -7.97 -3.98
CA ARG A 206 15.27 -8.32 -3.87
C ARG A 206 14.39 -7.09 -3.69
N LEU A 207 13.44 -6.95 -4.60
CA LEU A 207 12.44 -5.88 -4.58
C LEU A 207 11.05 -6.49 -4.35
N VAL A 208 10.31 -5.96 -3.38
CA VAL A 208 8.91 -6.29 -3.13
C VAL A 208 8.05 -5.14 -3.62
N LEU A 209 7.12 -5.42 -4.54
CA LEU A 209 6.22 -4.43 -5.13
C LEU A 209 4.86 -4.45 -4.41
N ALA A 210 4.42 -3.26 -3.98
CA ALA A 210 3.12 -3.00 -3.39
C ALA A 210 2.44 -1.78 -4.04
N GLY A 211 1.22 -1.48 -3.59
CA GLY A 211 0.40 -0.40 -4.14
C GLY A 211 -0.38 -0.78 -5.39
N GLY A 212 -1.20 0.14 -5.87
CA GLY A 212 -2.10 -0.10 -7.00
C GLY A 212 -1.37 -0.34 -8.32
N VAL A 213 -0.24 0.34 -8.51
CA VAL A 213 0.57 0.27 -9.74
C VAL A 213 1.29 -1.06 -9.88
N ALA A 214 1.57 -1.75 -8.78
CA ALA A 214 2.20 -3.09 -8.79
C ALA A 214 1.41 -4.16 -9.56
N LYS A 215 0.13 -3.92 -9.82
CA LYS A 215 -0.72 -4.81 -10.65
C LYS A 215 -0.39 -4.73 -12.15
N GLY A 216 0.23 -3.64 -12.60
CA GLY A 216 0.63 -3.47 -14.00
C GLY A 216 1.88 -4.28 -14.34
N ILE A 217 1.88 -4.88 -15.53
CA ILE A 217 2.99 -5.70 -16.01
C ILE A 217 4.21 -4.84 -16.32
N ALA A 218 4.00 -3.68 -16.95
CA ALA A 218 5.06 -2.86 -17.51
C ALA A 218 6.09 -2.39 -16.49
N LEU A 219 5.64 -1.90 -15.32
CA LEU A 219 6.57 -1.44 -14.29
C LEU A 219 7.49 -2.59 -13.84
N ARG A 220 6.95 -3.78 -13.63
CA ARG A 220 7.75 -4.94 -13.24
C ARG A 220 8.78 -5.32 -14.32
N GLU A 221 8.37 -5.28 -15.59
CA GLU A 221 9.27 -5.61 -16.69
C GLU A 221 10.44 -4.61 -16.78
N PHE A 222 10.20 -3.31 -16.63
CA PHE A 222 11.26 -2.31 -16.64
C PHE A 222 12.18 -2.42 -15.41
N LEU A 223 11.65 -2.75 -14.24
CA LEU A 223 12.43 -2.92 -13.01
C LEU A 223 13.39 -4.13 -13.05
N LYS A 224 13.20 -5.10 -13.96
CA LYS A 224 14.13 -6.21 -14.17
C LYS A 224 15.53 -5.75 -14.66
N ASN A 225 15.64 -4.52 -15.15
CA ASN A 225 16.93 -3.93 -15.50
C ASN A 225 17.77 -3.56 -14.26
N ASP A 226 17.12 -3.38 -13.10
CA ASP A 226 17.75 -2.88 -11.87
C ASP A 226 17.79 -3.91 -10.75
N TYR A 227 16.89 -4.92 -10.79
CA TYR A 227 16.71 -5.90 -9.72
C TYR A 227 16.61 -7.34 -10.26
N ASP A 228 17.38 -8.24 -9.66
CA ASP A 228 17.40 -9.67 -10.05
C ASP A 228 16.15 -10.43 -9.59
N ASP A 229 15.58 -10.05 -8.44
CA ASP A 229 14.47 -10.75 -7.80
C ASP A 229 13.37 -9.75 -7.47
N ILE A 230 12.24 -9.84 -8.18
CA ILE A 230 11.10 -8.95 -8.04
C ILE A 230 9.87 -9.76 -7.63
N ILE A 231 9.38 -9.49 -6.44
CA ILE A 231 8.19 -10.14 -5.87
C ILE A 231 7.03 -9.14 -5.88
N CYS A 232 5.98 -9.44 -6.64
CA CYS A 232 4.71 -8.72 -6.53
C CYS A 232 3.88 -9.36 -5.43
N LEU A 233 3.42 -8.57 -4.48
CA LEU A 233 2.52 -9.06 -3.45
C LEU A 233 1.21 -9.57 -4.06
N GLU A 234 0.58 -10.56 -3.45
CA GLU A 234 -0.70 -11.11 -3.90
C GLU A 234 -1.80 -10.04 -3.84
N ASP A 235 -1.85 -9.31 -2.73
CA ASP A 235 -2.79 -8.23 -2.49
C ASP A 235 -2.11 -6.86 -2.35
N PRO A 236 -1.44 -6.35 -3.42
CA PRO A 236 -0.58 -5.18 -3.31
C PRO A 236 -1.35 -3.91 -2.92
N GLN A 237 -2.62 -3.78 -3.31
CA GLN A 237 -3.46 -2.64 -2.95
C GLN A 237 -3.92 -2.66 -1.49
N PHE A 238 -3.99 -3.85 -0.87
CA PHE A 238 -4.42 -4.02 0.52
C PHE A 238 -3.26 -4.04 1.51
N ASN A 239 -2.04 -3.81 1.03
CA ASN A 239 -0.82 -3.97 1.80
C ASN A 239 -0.85 -3.21 3.13
N GLY A 240 -1.26 -1.94 3.14
CA GLY A 240 -1.40 -1.15 4.37
C GLY A 240 -2.40 -1.74 5.36
N ALA A 241 -3.59 -2.13 4.88
CA ALA A 241 -4.63 -2.74 5.72
C ALA A 241 -4.23 -4.13 6.25
N ILE A 242 -3.52 -4.93 5.45
CA ILE A 242 -2.95 -6.22 5.89
C ILE A 242 -1.93 -6.00 7.00
N GLY A 243 -1.05 -5.00 6.84
CA GLY A 243 -0.07 -4.65 7.87
C GLY A 243 -0.73 -4.18 9.18
N CYS A 244 -1.85 -3.46 9.09
CA CYS A 244 -2.66 -3.12 10.25
C CYS A 244 -3.18 -4.37 10.98
N CYS A 245 -3.76 -5.33 10.25
CA CYS A 245 -4.21 -6.60 10.83
C CYS A 245 -3.06 -7.37 11.49
N TYR A 246 -1.93 -7.48 10.80
CA TYR A 246 -0.75 -8.18 11.31
C TYR A 246 -0.24 -7.57 12.63
N LEU A 247 -0.16 -6.24 12.70
CA LEU A 247 0.26 -5.53 13.92
C LEU A 247 -0.76 -5.65 15.04
N GLY A 248 -2.06 -5.59 14.72
CA GLY A 248 -3.14 -5.80 15.71
C GLY A 248 -3.04 -7.16 16.37
N ARG A 249 -2.87 -8.21 15.58
CA ARG A 249 -2.66 -9.58 16.09
C ARG A 249 -1.40 -9.71 16.93
N LYS A 250 -0.29 -9.12 16.48
CA LYS A 250 0.98 -9.17 17.24
C LYS A 250 0.83 -8.53 18.62
N ARG A 251 0.08 -7.44 18.74
CA ARG A 251 -0.24 -6.83 20.05
C ARG A 251 -1.04 -7.77 20.94
N LEU A 252 -2.15 -8.35 20.42
CA LEU A 252 -2.96 -9.29 21.17
C LEU A 252 -2.16 -10.49 21.69
N LEU A 253 -1.23 -11.02 20.87
CA LEU A 253 -0.35 -12.12 21.30
C LEU A 253 0.57 -11.70 22.44
N GLN A 254 1.15 -10.50 22.39
CA GLN A 254 2.01 -9.99 23.46
C GLN A 254 1.24 -9.73 24.75
N GLU A 255 0.01 -9.24 24.68
CA GLU A 255 -0.86 -9.06 25.85
C GLU A 255 -1.18 -10.40 26.52
N VAL A 256 -1.57 -11.42 25.74
CA VAL A 256 -1.83 -12.77 26.25
C VAL A 256 -0.61 -13.39 26.92
N ASP A 257 0.60 -13.19 26.36
CA ASP A 257 1.82 -13.72 26.96
C ASP A 257 2.21 -12.98 28.24
N CYS A 258 1.98 -11.66 28.31
CA CYS A 258 2.14 -10.88 29.52
C CYS A 258 1.19 -11.32 30.64
N ASP A 259 -0.07 -11.57 30.30
CA ASP A 259 -1.07 -12.03 31.28
C ASP A 259 -0.73 -13.42 31.82
N LYS A 260 -0.32 -14.35 30.96
CA LYS A 260 0.17 -15.68 31.39
C LYS A 260 1.37 -15.58 32.32
N MET A 261 2.34 -14.71 31.98
CA MET A 261 3.53 -14.50 32.79
C MET A 261 3.19 -13.91 34.17
N ASN A 262 2.25 -12.96 34.22
CA ASN A 262 1.76 -12.36 35.46
C ASN A 262 1.00 -13.38 36.30
N TYR A 263 0.15 -14.21 35.69
CA TYR A 263 -0.56 -15.28 36.37
C TYR A 263 0.40 -16.34 36.94
N GLN A 264 1.42 -16.75 36.21
CA GLN A 264 2.44 -17.68 36.72
C GLN A 264 3.24 -17.10 37.88
N LYS A 265 3.62 -15.81 37.82
CA LYS A 265 4.25 -15.12 38.94
C LYS A 265 3.33 -15.03 40.17
N PHE A 266 2.06 -14.75 39.96
CA PHE A 266 1.06 -14.73 41.02
C PHE A 266 0.92 -16.11 41.69
N ILE A 267 0.75 -17.19 40.94
CA ILE A 267 0.69 -18.58 41.46
C ILE A 267 1.98 -18.93 42.20
N SER A 268 3.15 -18.58 41.64
CA SER A 268 4.46 -18.84 42.29
C SER A 268 4.61 -18.06 43.61
N SER A 269 3.98 -16.90 43.73
CA SER A 269 3.97 -16.14 44.99
C SER A 269 3.05 -16.76 46.04
N LEU A 270 1.90 -17.30 45.64
CA LEU A 270 0.99 -18.00 46.52
C LEU A 270 1.61 -19.30 47.08
N LEU A 271 2.34 -20.05 46.24
CA LEU A 271 3.02 -21.30 46.63
C LEU A 271 4.21 -21.09 47.59
N LYS A 272 4.72 -19.87 47.71
CA LYS A 272 5.79 -19.51 48.69
C LYS A 272 5.24 -19.09 50.06
N ILE A 273 3.92 -18.97 50.22
CA ILE A 273 3.25 -18.55 51.47
C ILE A 273 2.71 -19.77 52.22
N TYR A 274 2.74 -20.95 51.60
CA TYR A 274 2.47 -22.26 52.23
C TYR A 274 3.78 -23.09 52.26
#